data_5f845c33abb135b13c2eacd754c52261
#
_entry.id   5f845c33abb135b13c2eacd754c52261
#
_cell.length_a   1.000
_cell.length_b   1.000
_cell.length_c   1.000
_cell.angle_alpha   90.00
_cell.angle_beta   90.00
_cell.angle_gamma   90.00
#
_symmetry.space_group_name_H-M   'P 1'
#
loop_
_entity.id
_entity.type
_entity.pdbx_description
1 polymer ?
#
loop_
_entity_poly.entity_id
_entity_poly.type
_entity_poly.pdbx_seq_one_letter_code
_entity_poly.pdbx_strand_id
1 'polypeptide(L)'
;MKFAVERSSSLRPGTGLEGREDVLHAAAELFTEFGYAATSIDAVADRLGATKGRIYHYYRSKADLFFDVQIAAMRLIADQVCPLADGDADPDPAHQLLDMAFRHARVLLHDMTMQKVAVQGLERHLLGAAAARHATVLHTIIAMRDAYEQMFANVIAAGIETGDFVAVPRRLSTKPFFGVLNWATVWYRPKPGQIDDDVDAIAWELARGAMRSVLSVQGARRLRDRLDGPRPADRFVGIDPGAEVVA
;
A
#
# COMPACT_ATOMS: atom_id res chain seq x y z
N MET A 1 14.98 18.67 -28.61
CA MET A 1 15.99 17.76 -28.08
C MET A 1 15.24 16.64 -27.38
N LYS A 2 15.10 15.48 -28.06
CA LYS A 2 14.29 14.34 -27.60
C LYS A 2 15.10 13.53 -26.60
N PHE A 3 14.65 13.41 -25.37
CA PHE A 3 15.19 12.43 -24.44
C PHE A 3 14.42 11.10 -24.62
N ALA A 4 15.03 10.19 -25.34
CA ALA A 4 14.62 8.79 -25.39
C ALA A 4 15.05 8.14 -24.08
N VAL A 5 14.09 7.70 -23.27
CA VAL A 5 14.34 6.77 -22.17
C VAL A 5 14.29 5.37 -22.77
N GLU A 6 15.45 4.82 -23.07
CA GLU A 6 15.58 3.39 -23.36
C GLU A 6 15.33 2.59 -22.07
N ARG A 7 14.12 2.10 -21.90
CA ARG A 7 13.87 0.90 -21.10
C ARG A 7 13.83 -0.28 -22.05
N SER A 8 14.99 -0.89 -22.25
CA SER A 8 15.11 -2.20 -22.88
C SER A 8 14.61 -3.25 -21.88
N SER A 9 13.31 -3.53 -21.88
CA SER A 9 12.79 -4.78 -21.38
C SER A 9 12.35 -5.59 -22.59
N SER A 10 13.16 -6.58 -22.94
CA SER A 10 12.78 -7.66 -23.83
C SER A 10 11.62 -8.42 -23.19
N LEU A 11 10.39 -8.08 -23.58
CA LEU A 11 9.17 -8.80 -23.24
C LEU A 11 9.29 -10.25 -23.73
N ARG A 12 9.67 -11.15 -22.81
CA ARG A 12 9.42 -12.58 -23.01
C ARG A 12 7.89 -12.79 -22.93
N PRO A 13 7.29 -13.70 -23.69
CA PRO A 13 5.90 -14.08 -23.49
C PRO A 13 5.81 -14.76 -22.12
N GLY A 14 5.33 -14.01 -21.13
CA GLY A 14 5.24 -14.43 -19.74
C GLY A 14 4.17 -15.50 -19.55
N THR A 15 4.32 -16.31 -18.52
CA THR A 15 3.29 -17.19 -17.98
C THR A 15 2.05 -16.36 -17.63
N GLY A 16 0.85 -16.94 -17.63
CA GLY A 16 -0.41 -16.20 -17.52
C GLY A 16 -0.50 -15.27 -16.28
N LEU A 17 0.29 -15.51 -15.22
CA LEU A 17 0.36 -14.68 -14.01
C LEU A 17 1.14 -13.37 -14.26
N GLU A 18 2.33 -13.44 -14.85
CA GLU A 18 3.13 -12.25 -15.20
C GLU A 18 2.35 -11.28 -16.10
N GLY A 19 1.59 -11.83 -17.08
CA GLY A 19 0.77 -11.00 -17.96
C GLY A 19 -0.40 -10.31 -17.27
N ARG A 20 -0.94 -10.86 -16.16
CA ARG A 20 -2.00 -10.23 -15.37
C ARG A 20 -1.46 -9.10 -14.52
N GLU A 21 -0.29 -9.26 -13.90
CA GLU A 21 0.37 -8.23 -13.10
C GLU A 21 0.74 -7.02 -13.95
N ASP A 22 1.29 -7.22 -15.15
CA ASP A 22 1.56 -6.14 -16.09
C ASP A 22 0.29 -5.32 -16.39
N VAL A 23 -0.86 -6.00 -16.57
CA VAL A 23 -2.14 -5.35 -16.82
C VAL A 23 -2.59 -4.53 -15.61
N LEU A 24 -2.43 -5.05 -14.39
CA LEU A 24 -2.76 -4.33 -13.16
C LEU A 24 -1.90 -3.07 -12.98
N HIS A 25 -0.59 -3.17 -13.18
CA HIS A 25 0.32 -2.02 -13.08
C HIS A 25 0.02 -0.95 -14.13
N ALA A 26 -0.13 -1.34 -15.40
CA ALA A 26 -0.47 -0.40 -16.46
C ALA A 26 -1.83 0.30 -16.21
N ALA A 27 -2.81 -0.45 -15.69
CA ALA A 27 -4.10 0.11 -15.31
C ALA A 27 -3.97 1.10 -14.13
N ALA A 28 -3.21 0.75 -13.11
CA ALA A 28 -2.98 1.62 -11.96
C ALA A 28 -2.26 2.92 -12.35
N GLU A 29 -1.28 2.86 -13.26
CA GLU A 29 -0.64 4.05 -13.83
C GLU A 29 -1.68 4.97 -14.49
N LEU A 30 -2.50 4.42 -15.39
CA LEU A 30 -3.51 5.20 -16.11
C LEU A 30 -4.61 5.74 -15.17
N PHE A 31 -5.05 4.97 -14.18
CA PHE A 31 -5.99 5.45 -13.17
C PHE A 31 -5.41 6.57 -12.32
N THR A 32 -4.10 6.53 -12.04
CA THR A 32 -3.41 7.57 -11.28
C THR A 32 -3.16 8.83 -12.10
N GLU A 33 -2.84 8.67 -13.40
CA GLU A 33 -2.50 9.77 -14.32
C GLU A 33 -3.76 10.52 -14.81
N PHE A 34 -4.77 9.78 -15.28
CA PHE A 34 -5.97 10.36 -15.93
C PHE A 34 -7.25 10.24 -15.10
N GLY A 35 -7.22 9.45 -14.04
CA GLY A 35 -8.39 9.09 -13.23
C GLY A 35 -9.21 7.96 -13.85
N TYR A 36 -10.06 7.34 -13.02
CA TYR A 36 -10.89 6.20 -13.43
C TYR A 36 -11.80 6.52 -14.62
N ALA A 37 -12.45 7.70 -14.63
CA ALA A 37 -13.44 8.05 -15.66
C ALA A 37 -12.83 8.10 -17.06
N ALA A 38 -11.67 8.76 -17.20
CA ALA A 38 -11.00 8.98 -18.47
C ALA A 38 -10.20 7.76 -18.98
N THR A 39 -9.89 6.78 -18.12
CA THR A 39 -9.18 5.57 -18.52
C THR A 39 -10.12 4.59 -19.24
N SER A 40 -9.63 3.91 -20.27
CA SER A 40 -10.32 2.84 -20.99
C SER A 40 -9.49 1.55 -21.01
N ILE A 41 -10.14 0.41 -21.25
CA ILE A 41 -9.44 -0.88 -21.46
C ILE A 41 -8.50 -0.78 -22.67
N ASP A 42 -8.89 -0.03 -23.70
CA ASP A 42 -8.08 0.19 -24.90
C ASP A 42 -6.78 0.94 -24.56
N ALA A 43 -6.87 1.98 -23.72
CA ALA A 43 -5.69 2.73 -23.26
C ALA A 43 -4.72 1.83 -22.47
N VAL A 44 -5.23 0.86 -21.69
CA VAL A 44 -4.39 -0.13 -21.00
C VAL A 44 -3.68 -1.06 -22.00
N ALA A 45 -4.38 -1.53 -23.02
CA ALA A 45 -3.79 -2.34 -24.08
C ALA A 45 -2.69 -1.56 -24.84
N ASP A 46 -2.97 -0.31 -25.21
CA ASP A 46 -2.02 0.56 -25.90
C ASP A 46 -0.77 0.83 -25.03
N ARG A 47 -0.93 1.07 -23.72
CA ARG A 47 0.18 1.27 -22.77
C ARG A 47 1.12 0.06 -22.73
N LEU A 48 0.57 -1.14 -22.83
CA LEU A 48 1.31 -2.41 -22.82
C LEU A 48 1.84 -2.84 -24.20
N GLY A 49 1.50 -2.14 -25.28
CA GLY A 49 1.75 -2.60 -26.63
C GLY A 49 1.07 -3.96 -26.93
N ALA A 50 -0.06 -4.23 -26.26
CA ALA A 50 -0.80 -5.47 -26.34
C ALA A 50 -2.09 -5.32 -27.15
N THR A 51 -2.69 -6.44 -27.56
CA THR A 51 -4.01 -6.41 -28.19
C THR A 51 -5.11 -6.26 -27.14
N LYS A 52 -6.23 -5.62 -27.50
CA LYS A 52 -7.43 -5.54 -26.66
C LYS A 52 -7.90 -6.92 -26.17
N GLY A 53 -7.83 -7.93 -27.04
CA GLY A 53 -8.21 -9.30 -26.72
C GLY A 53 -7.39 -9.88 -25.55
N ARG A 54 -6.12 -9.49 -25.40
CA ARG A 54 -5.29 -9.90 -24.25
C ARG A 54 -5.84 -9.34 -22.95
N ILE A 55 -6.29 -8.09 -22.91
CA ILE A 55 -6.85 -7.51 -21.69
C ILE A 55 -8.23 -8.13 -21.40
N TYR A 56 -9.09 -8.29 -22.41
CA TYR A 56 -10.41 -8.92 -22.24
C TYR A 56 -10.34 -10.40 -21.85
N HIS A 57 -9.19 -11.04 -22.05
CA HIS A 57 -8.96 -12.39 -21.53
C HIS A 57 -8.98 -12.42 -19.98
N TYR A 58 -8.45 -11.38 -19.34
CA TYR A 58 -8.38 -11.28 -17.87
C TYR A 58 -9.56 -10.52 -17.27
N TYR A 59 -10.04 -9.46 -17.93
CA TYR A 59 -11.01 -8.51 -17.36
C TYR A 59 -12.16 -8.23 -18.32
N ARG A 60 -13.37 -8.49 -17.88
CA ARG A 60 -14.57 -8.24 -18.67
C ARG A 60 -14.99 -6.78 -18.74
N SER A 61 -14.58 -5.99 -17.74
CA SER A 61 -14.90 -4.57 -17.65
C SER A 61 -13.79 -3.76 -16.98
N LYS A 62 -13.80 -2.46 -17.21
CA LYS A 62 -12.92 -1.50 -16.50
C LYS A 62 -13.14 -1.56 -14.98
N ALA A 63 -14.35 -1.81 -14.55
CA ALA A 63 -14.66 -1.93 -13.13
C ALA A 63 -14.00 -3.15 -12.50
N ASP A 64 -14.04 -4.31 -13.17
CA ASP A 64 -13.38 -5.52 -12.69
C ASP A 64 -11.86 -5.29 -12.54
N LEU A 65 -11.25 -4.67 -13.56
CA LEU A 65 -9.83 -4.32 -13.53
C LEU A 65 -9.50 -3.35 -12.38
N PHE A 66 -10.33 -2.32 -12.17
CA PHE A 66 -10.14 -1.34 -11.10
C PHE A 66 -10.23 -1.96 -9.70
N PHE A 67 -11.21 -2.83 -9.47
CA PHE A 67 -11.35 -3.52 -8.18
C PHE A 67 -10.23 -4.51 -7.94
N ASP A 68 -9.75 -5.16 -9.00
CA ASP A 68 -8.63 -6.10 -8.89
C ASP A 68 -7.31 -5.38 -8.58
N VAL A 69 -7.07 -4.18 -9.12
CA VAL A 69 -5.96 -3.31 -8.70
C VAL A 69 -6.04 -3.01 -7.19
N GLN A 70 -7.23 -2.69 -6.67
CA GLN A 70 -7.38 -2.42 -5.24
C GLN A 70 -7.13 -3.66 -4.36
N ILE A 71 -7.65 -4.82 -4.78
CA ILE A 71 -7.43 -6.09 -4.08
C ILE A 71 -5.95 -6.45 -4.08
N ALA A 72 -5.27 -6.33 -5.23
CA ALA A 72 -3.84 -6.61 -5.35
C ALA A 72 -3.00 -5.68 -4.45
N ALA A 73 -3.28 -4.38 -4.45
CA ALA A 73 -2.61 -3.42 -3.58
C ALA A 73 -2.82 -3.73 -2.08
N MET A 74 -4.06 -4.11 -1.70
CA MET A 74 -4.36 -4.49 -0.31
C MET A 74 -3.66 -5.80 0.09
N ARG A 75 -3.58 -6.78 -0.81
CA ARG A 75 -2.83 -8.02 -0.55
C ARG A 75 -1.35 -7.72 -0.36
N LEU A 76 -0.74 -7.00 -1.29
CA LEU A 76 0.68 -6.64 -1.23
C LEU A 76 1.04 -6.00 0.11
N ILE A 77 0.28 -4.98 0.56
CA ILE A 77 0.59 -4.32 1.82
C ILE A 77 0.31 -5.22 3.04
N ALA A 78 -0.73 -6.04 3.00
CA ALA A 78 -1.05 -6.97 4.06
C ALA A 78 0.05 -8.03 4.20
N ASP A 79 0.49 -8.65 3.12
CA ASP A 79 1.51 -9.69 3.11
C ASP A 79 2.85 -9.22 3.71
N GLN A 80 3.17 -7.93 3.54
CA GLN A 80 4.39 -7.35 4.11
C GLN A 80 4.26 -6.96 5.59
N VAL A 81 3.06 -6.67 6.07
CA VAL A 81 2.83 -6.15 7.44
C VAL A 81 2.29 -7.23 8.39
N CYS A 82 1.42 -8.13 7.91
CA CYS A 82 0.80 -9.17 8.74
C CYS A 82 1.78 -10.10 9.47
N PRO A 83 2.91 -10.55 8.90
CA PRO A 83 3.85 -11.42 9.60
C PRO A 83 4.34 -10.85 10.93
N LEU A 84 4.27 -9.54 11.11
CA LEU A 84 4.60 -8.89 12.39
C LEU A 84 3.50 -9.04 13.45
N ALA A 85 2.29 -9.38 13.05
CA ALA A 85 1.18 -9.58 13.97
C ALA A 85 1.13 -11.03 14.53
N ASP A 86 1.74 -12.01 13.83
CA ASP A 86 1.48 -13.44 14.05
C ASP A 86 2.59 -14.24 14.74
N GLY A 87 3.61 -13.62 15.34
CA GLY A 87 4.52 -14.41 16.18
C GLY A 87 6.01 -14.16 16.07
N ASP A 88 6.51 -13.53 15.00
CA ASP A 88 7.87 -13.00 14.91
C ASP A 88 7.95 -11.54 15.41
N ALA A 89 6.83 -11.04 15.94
CA ALA A 89 6.72 -9.67 16.40
C ALA A 89 7.52 -9.47 17.70
N ASP A 90 8.15 -8.31 17.81
CA ASP A 90 8.64 -7.82 19.10
C ASP A 90 7.45 -7.80 20.08
N PRO A 91 7.52 -8.46 21.26
CA PRO A 91 6.43 -8.46 22.23
C PRO A 91 6.10 -7.07 22.79
N ASP A 92 6.93 -6.09 22.51
CA ASP A 92 6.71 -4.68 22.87
C ASP A 92 5.79 -4.00 21.86
N PRO A 93 4.57 -3.57 22.24
CA PRO A 93 3.60 -2.98 21.32
C PRO A 93 4.10 -1.74 20.60
N ALA A 94 4.97 -0.95 21.24
CA ALA A 94 5.48 0.27 20.65
C ALA A 94 6.55 0.01 19.59
N HIS A 95 7.38 -1.01 19.79
CA HIS A 95 8.33 -1.48 18.77
C HIS A 95 7.58 -2.13 17.61
N GLN A 96 6.62 -2.99 17.92
CA GLN A 96 5.77 -3.65 16.92
C GLN A 96 5.06 -2.63 16.02
N LEU A 97 4.43 -1.61 16.61
CA LEU A 97 3.72 -0.58 15.85
C LEU A 97 4.66 0.21 14.95
N LEU A 98 5.87 0.54 15.42
CA LEU A 98 6.88 1.25 14.64
C LEU A 98 7.33 0.43 13.43
N ASP A 99 7.58 -0.87 13.63
CA ASP A 99 7.99 -1.76 12.54
C ASP A 99 6.85 -1.95 11.52
N MET A 100 5.61 -2.10 11.99
CA MET A 100 4.41 -2.13 11.11
C MET A 100 4.26 -0.82 10.32
N ALA A 101 4.46 0.34 10.97
CA ALA A 101 4.40 1.65 10.32
C ALA A 101 5.46 1.79 9.23
N PHE A 102 6.68 1.36 9.51
CA PHE A 102 7.78 1.44 8.55
C PHE A 102 7.53 0.55 7.33
N ARG A 103 7.10 -0.71 7.53
CA ARG A 103 6.75 -1.60 6.43
C ARG A 103 5.58 -1.07 5.60
N HIS A 104 4.54 -0.56 6.26
CA HIS A 104 3.42 0.10 5.56
C HIS A 104 3.92 1.24 4.66
N ALA A 105 4.72 2.15 5.22
CA ALA A 105 5.27 3.28 4.48
C ALA A 105 6.17 2.83 3.31
N ARG A 106 7.01 1.81 3.51
CA ARG A 106 7.84 1.24 2.44
C ARG A 106 7.01 0.74 1.27
N VAL A 107 6.03 -0.15 1.53
CA VAL A 107 5.16 -0.66 0.48
C VAL A 107 4.44 0.47 -0.24
N LEU A 108 3.92 1.43 0.51
CA LEU A 108 3.20 2.57 -0.05
C LEU A 108 4.08 3.42 -0.98
N LEU A 109 5.35 3.63 -0.64
CA LEU A 109 6.27 4.44 -1.44
C LEU A 109 6.87 3.68 -2.62
N HIS A 110 7.21 2.39 -2.46
CA HIS A 110 7.78 1.56 -3.53
C HIS A 110 6.74 1.20 -4.60
N ASP A 111 5.48 0.99 -4.20
CA ASP A 111 4.38 0.70 -5.11
C ASP A 111 3.33 1.82 -5.12
N MET A 112 3.80 3.07 -5.16
CA MET A 112 2.97 4.27 -5.04
C MET A 112 1.77 4.26 -5.99
N THR A 113 1.93 3.74 -7.19
CA THR A 113 0.91 3.74 -8.23
C THR A 113 -0.29 2.89 -7.82
N MET A 114 -0.06 1.66 -7.41
CA MET A 114 -1.11 0.74 -6.96
C MET A 114 -1.73 1.22 -5.64
N GLN A 115 -0.88 1.60 -4.67
CA GLN A 115 -1.32 2.05 -3.36
C GLN A 115 -2.15 3.34 -3.43
N LYS A 116 -1.84 4.25 -4.35
CA LYS A 116 -2.62 5.46 -4.56
C LYS A 116 -4.03 5.15 -5.07
N VAL A 117 -4.18 4.17 -5.97
CA VAL A 117 -5.50 3.69 -6.41
C VAL A 117 -6.28 3.09 -5.24
N ALA A 118 -5.62 2.30 -4.38
CA ALA A 118 -6.26 1.70 -3.22
C ALA A 118 -6.69 2.76 -2.19
N VAL A 119 -5.84 3.73 -1.86
CA VAL A 119 -6.13 4.74 -0.83
C VAL A 119 -7.18 5.76 -1.31
N GLN A 120 -7.09 6.23 -2.56
CA GLN A 120 -7.90 7.34 -3.06
C GLN A 120 -9.10 6.92 -3.92
N GLY A 121 -9.11 5.68 -4.43
CA GLY A 121 -10.05 5.27 -5.47
C GLY A 121 -11.43 4.82 -4.98
N LEU A 122 -11.53 4.34 -3.74
CA LEU A 122 -12.74 3.64 -3.27
C LEU A 122 -13.94 4.58 -3.04
N GLU A 123 -13.70 5.78 -2.53
CA GLU A 123 -14.78 6.71 -2.14
C GLU A 123 -15.74 7.05 -3.29
N ARG A 124 -15.21 7.23 -4.49
CA ARG A 124 -16.01 7.58 -5.68
C ARG A 124 -16.95 6.45 -6.11
N HIS A 125 -16.64 5.20 -5.80
CA HIS A 125 -17.44 4.04 -6.20
C HIS A 125 -18.49 3.66 -5.14
N LEU A 126 -18.32 4.11 -3.89
CA LEU A 126 -19.28 3.89 -2.82
C LEU A 126 -20.56 4.76 -2.98
N LEU A 127 -20.53 5.82 -3.78
CA LEU A 127 -21.53 6.88 -3.83
C LEU A 127 -22.44 6.85 -5.08
N GLY A 128 -22.69 5.71 -5.73
CA GLY A 128 -23.51 5.73 -6.93
C GLY A 128 -24.32 4.45 -7.23
N ALA A 129 -25.18 4.52 -8.24
CA ALA A 129 -25.96 3.35 -8.73
C ALA A 129 -25.06 2.17 -9.18
N ALA A 130 -23.77 2.41 -9.42
CA ALA A 130 -22.77 1.37 -9.68
C ALA A 130 -22.48 0.54 -8.42
N ALA A 131 -22.66 1.08 -7.23
CA ALA A 131 -22.40 0.36 -5.95
C ALA A 131 -23.24 -0.91 -5.83
N ALA A 132 -24.52 -0.89 -6.23
CA ALA A 132 -25.39 -2.06 -6.16
C ALA A 132 -24.93 -3.19 -7.11
N ARG A 133 -24.36 -2.83 -8.26
CA ARG A 133 -23.90 -3.80 -9.28
C ARG A 133 -22.60 -4.51 -8.86
N HIS A 134 -21.79 -3.86 -8.02
CA HIS A 134 -20.50 -4.33 -7.55
C HIS A 134 -20.46 -4.56 -6.03
N ALA A 135 -21.64 -4.70 -5.39
CA ALA A 135 -21.76 -4.79 -3.93
C ALA A 135 -20.84 -5.86 -3.30
N THR A 136 -20.78 -7.05 -3.90
CA THR A 136 -19.98 -8.16 -3.39
C THR A 136 -18.49 -7.81 -3.35
N VAL A 137 -17.92 -7.32 -4.44
CA VAL A 137 -16.49 -6.96 -4.49
C VAL A 137 -16.17 -5.76 -3.60
N LEU A 138 -17.07 -4.78 -3.53
CA LEU A 138 -16.94 -3.65 -2.61
C LEU A 138 -16.92 -4.09 -1.15
N HIS A 139 -17.81 -5.01 -0.74
CA HIS A 139 -17.80 -5.58 0.59
C HIS A 139 -16.49 -6.32 0.88
N THR A 140 -15.98 -7.07 -0.10
CA THR A 140 -14.68 -7.74 0.05
C THR A 140 -13.55 -6.74 0.31
N ILE A 141 -13.46 -5.66 -0.49
CA ILE A 141 -12.42 -4.64 -0.33
C ILE A 141 -12.56 -3.92 1.03
N ILE A 142 -13.79 -3.57 1.43
CA ILE A 142 -14.05 -2.95 2.73
C ILE A 142 -13.61 -3.90 3.86
N ALA A 143 -13.99 -5.18 3.80
CA ALA A 143 -13.60 -6.18 4.80
C ALA A 143 -12.07 -6.36 4.90
N MET A 144 -11.37 -6.35 3.75
CA MET A 144 -9.90 -6.39 3.75
C MET A 144 -9.28 -5.16 4.44
N ARG A 145 -9.82 -3.97 4.16
CA ARG A 145 -9.36 -2.72 4.80
C ARG A 145 -9.63 -2.70 6.30
N ASP A 146 -10.83 -3.14 6.70
CA ASP A 146 -11.22 -3.21 8.10
C ASP A 146 -10.34 -4.20 8.87
N ALA A 147 -10.09 -5.38 8.30
CA ALA A 147 -9.20 -6.37 8.89
C ALA A 147 -7.76 -5.84 9.04
N TYR A 148 -7.25 -5.18 8.00
CA TYR A 148 -5.93 -4.56 8.03
C TYR A 148 -5.84 -3.44 9.09
N GLU A 149 -6.82 -2.54 9.14
CA GLU A 149 -6.87 -1.48 10.17
C GLU A 149 -6.98 -2.08 11.59
N GLN A 150 -7.73 -3.17 11.75
CA GLN A 150 -7.94 -3.82 13.03
C GLN A 150 -6.64 -4.38 13.64
N MET A 151 -5.67 -4.84 12.81
CA MET A 151 -4.37 -5.28 13.30
C MET A 151 -3.64 -4.13 14.01
N PHE A 152 -3.59 -2.95 13.40
CA PHE A 152 -3.00 -1.76 14.04
C PHE A 152 -3.77 -1.34 15.28
N ALA A 153 -5.10 -1.38 15.24
CA ALA A 153 -5.93 -1.05 16.40
C ALA A 153 -5.67 -1.97 17.60
N ASN A 154 -5.38 -3.24 17.36
CA ASN A 154 -5.03 -4.20 18.42
C ASN A 154 -3.68 -3.86 19.06
N VAL A 155 -2.66 -3.56 18.27
CA VAL A 155 -1.34 -3.17 18.78
C VAL A 155 -1.40 -1.83 19.51
N ILE A 156 -2.17 -0.86 18.99
CA ILE A 156 -2.39 0.42 19.68
C ILE A 156 -3.11 0.20 21.01
N ALA A 157 -4.12 -0.69 21.06
CA ALA A 157 -4.81 -1.01 22.31
C ALA A 157 -3.86 -1.60 23.36
N ALA A 158 -3.00 -2.54 22.97
CA ALA A 158 -1.97 -3.10 23.86
C ALA A 158 -1.00 -2.02 24.37
N GLY A 159 -0.58 -1.10 23.50
CA GLY A 159 0.29 0.02 23.89
C GLY A 159 -0.40 1.07 24.78
N ILE A 160 -1.73 1.21 24.71
CA ILE A 160 -2.50 2.02 25.68
C ILE A 160 -2.49 1.34 27.06
N GLU A 161 -2.63 0.02 27.13
CA GLU A 161 -2.58 -0.75 28.38
C GLU A 161 -1.20 -0.67 29.07
N THR A 162 -0.10 -0.63 28.31
CA THR A 162 1.26 -0.42 28.83
C THR A 162 1.56 1.04 29.16
N GLY A 163 0.70 1.98 28.78
CA GLY A 163 0.90 3.42 28.99
C GLY A 163 1.80 4.09 27.94
N ASP A 164 2.22 3.37 26.90
CA ASP A 164 3.06 3.92 25.83
C ASP A 164 2.28 4.82 24.86
N PHE A 165 0.99 4.54 24.68
CA PHE A 165 0.13 5.31 23.78
C PHE A 165 -0.95 6.08 24.53
N VAL A 166 -1.40 7.17 23.92
CA VAL A 166 -2.47 8.01 24.46
C VAL A 166 -3.80 7.30 24.37
N ALA A 167 -4.54 7.25 25.47
CA ALA A 167 -5.87 6.67 25.50
C ALA A 167 -6.85 7.55 24.68
N VAL A 168 -7.40 6.97 23.63
CA VAL A 168 -8.41 7.57 22.75
C VAL A 168 -9.51 6.56 22.45
N PRO A 169 -10.72 7.00 22.05
CA PRO A 169 -11.77 6.08 21.63
C PRO A 169 -11.27 5.13 20.54
N ARG A 170 -11.48 3.80 20.70
CA ARG A 170 -10.97 2.75 19.81
C ARG A 170 -11.20 3.05 18.32
N ARG A 171 -12.37 3.56 17.94
CA ARG A 171 -12.73 3.91 16.56
C ARG A 171 -11.88 5.04 15.95
N LEU A 172 -11.15 5.79 16.77
CA LEU A 172 -10.32 6.92 16.35
C LEU A 172 -8.84 6.64 16.52
N SER A 173 -8.44 5.54 17.19
CA SER A 173 -7.06 5.27 17.56
C SER A 173 -6.12 5.14 16.36
N THR A 174 -6.60 4.62 15.25
CA THR A 174 -5.83 4.42 14.01
C THR A 174 -5.87 5.63 13.06
N LYS A 175 -6.86 6.52 13.19
CA LYS A 175 -7.12 7.56 12.18
C LYS A 175 -5.99 8.60 12.04
N PRO A 176 -5.44 9.19 13.13
CA PRO A 176 -4.28 10.07 12.99
C PRO A 176 -3.06 9.35 12.44
N PHE A 177 -2.85 8.11 12.88
CA PHE A 177 -1.73 7.27 12.48
C PHE A 177 -1.72 7.02 10.96
N PHE A 178 -2.81 6.46 10.41
CA PHE A 178 -2.95 6.29 8.97
C PHE A 178 -3.07 7.61 8.21
N GLY A 179 -3.57 8.66 8.84
CA GLY A 179 -3.58 10.01 8.27
C GLY A 179 -2.17 10.47 7.91
N VAL A 180 -1.19 10.26 8.78
CA VAL A 180 0.22 10.58 8.51
C VAL A 180 0.79 9.70 7.39
N LEU A 181 0.63 8.38 7.49
CA LEU A 181 1.20 7.44 6.52
C LEU A 181 0.61 7.63 5.12
N ASN A 182 -0.72 7.61 5.01
CA ASN A 182 -1.41 7.66 3.72
C ASN A 182 -1.36 9.03 3.04
N TRP A 183 -1.06 10.10 3.77
CA TRP A 183 -0.88 11.43 3.19
C TRP A 183 0.24 11.46 2.14
N ALA A 184 1.21 10.55 2.24
CA ALA A 184 2.25 10.39 1.22
C ALA A 184 1.68 10.18 -0.19
N THR A 185 0.52 9.54 -0.35
CA THR A 185 -0.13 9.35 -1.65
C THR A 185 -0.53 10.68 -2.33
N VAL A 186 -0.61 11.77 -1.58
CA VAL A 186 -0.97 13.10 -2.08
C VAL A 186 0.26 13.87 -2.59
N TRP A 187 1.36 13.85 -1.84
CA TRP A 187 2.52 14.70 -2.13
C TRP A 187 3.73 13.97 -2.71
N TYR A 188 3.94 12.70 -2.36
CA TYR A 188 5.13 11.99 -2.83
C TYR A 188 5.07 11.74 -4.34
N ARG A 189 6.21 11.96 -4.98
CA ARG A 189 6.43 11.67 -6.41
C ARG A 189 7.77 10.97 -6.53
N PRO A 190 7.82 9.70 -6.97
CA PRO A 190 9.06 9.00 -7.25
C PRO A 190 9.94 9.80 -8.20
N LYS A 191 11.24 9.90 -7.91
CA LYS A 191 12.20 10.61 -8.76
C LYS A 191 12.94 9.61 -9.64
N PRO A 192 13.22 9.94 -10.92
CA PRO A 192 14.09 9.11 -11.75
C PRO A 192 15.46 8.92 -11.09
N GLY A 193 15.92 7.67 -11.00
CA GLY A 193 17.22 7.34 -10.39
C GLY A 193 17.26 7.37 -8.86
N GLN A 194 16.12 7.53 -8.20
CA GLN A 194 16.02 7.38 -6.75
C GLN A 194 16.32 5.93 -6.38
N ILE A 195 17.24 5.73 -5.44
CA ILE A 195 17.60 4.40 -4.93
C ILE A 195 16.69 4.01 -3.76
N ASP A 196 16.60 2.72 -3.48
CA ASP A 196 15.75 2.17 -2.42
C ASP A 196 16.06 2.78 -1.06
N ASP A 197 17.33 3.07 -0.80
CA ASP A 197 17.79 3.69 0.43
C ASP A 197 17.18 5.07 0.69
N ASP A 198 17.00 5.88 -0.35
CA ASP A 198 16.34 7.18 -0.26
C ASP A 198 14.85 7.02 0.03
N VAL A 199 14.20 6.02 -0.58
CA VAL A 199 12.79 5.71 -0.36
C VAL A 199 12.57 5.22 1.06
N ASP A 200 13.43 4.35 1.54
CA ASP A 200 13.41 3.83 2.90
C ASP A 200 13.65 4.91 3.97
N ALA A 201 14.51 5.88 3.68
CA ALA A 201 14.70 7.04 4.56
C ALA A 201 13.40 7.86 4.70
N ILE A 202 12.67 8.06 3.59
CA ILE A 202 11.36 8.73 3.63
C ILE A 202 10.34 7.89 4.39
N ALA A 203 10.31 6.58 4.14
CA ALA A 203 9.42 5.63 4.84
C ALA A 203 9.64 5.67 6.35
N TRP A 204 10.92 5.74 6.77
CA TRP A 204 11.29 5.85 8.18
C TRP A 204 10.78 7.14 8.82
N GLU A 205 10.92 8.28 8.16
CA GLU A 205 10.38 9.56 8.66
C GLU A 205 8.85 9.55 8.75
N LEU A 206 8.16 8.94 7.79
CA LEU A 206 6.71 8.76 7.85
C LEU A 206 6.30 7.88 9.03
N ALA A 207 7.00 6.78 9.26
CA ALA A 207 6.73 5.88 10.40
C ALA A 207 6.93 6.61 11.74
N ARG A 208 8.03 7.35 11.88
CA ARG A 208 8.30 8.19 13.06
C ARG A 208 7.23 9.25 13.28
N GLY A 209 6.77 9.89 12.20
CA GLY A 209 5.68 10.86 12.24
C GLY A 209 4.37 10.23 12.71
N ALA A 210 4.03 9.05 12.17
CA ALA A 210 2.85 8.30 12.58
C ALA A 210 2.92 7.89 14.06
N MET A 211 4.05 7.38 14.52
CA MET A 211 4.27 7.06 15.94
C MET A 211 4.04 8.25 16.85
N ARG A 212 4.57 9.43 16.50
CA ARG A 212 4.37 10.66 17.29
C ARG A 212 2.91 11.05 17.45
N SER A 213 2.03 10.62 16.56
CA SER A 213 0.59 10.91 16.64
C SER A 213 -0.15 10.09 17.70
N VAL A 214 0.44 9.00 18.19
CA VAL A 214 -0.18 8.10 19.18
C VAL A 214 0.59 7.98 20.49
N LEU A 215 1.88 8.36 20.52
CA LEU A 215 2.73 8.23 21.71
C LEU A 215 2.26 9.09 22.87
N SER A 216 2.23 8.50 24.07
CA SER A 216 2.16 9.23 25.34
C SER A 216 3.49 9.90 25.66
N VAL A 217 3.52 10.75 26.68
CA VAL A 217 4.78 11.34 27.18
C VAL A 217 5.74 10.26 27.68
N GLN A 218 5.21 9.21 28.34
CA GLN A 218 5.99 8.06 28.80
C GLN A 218 6.55 7.28 27.62
N GLY A 219 5.73 6.91 26.65
CA GLY A 219 6.15 6.17 25.45
C GLY A 219 7.18 6.93 24.63
N ALA A 220 7.00 8.26 24.46
CA ALA A 220 7.96 9.10 23.76
C ALA A 220 9.35 9.14 24.44
N ARG A 221 9.38 9.12 25.78
CA ARG A 221 10.65 9.06 26.53
C ARG A 221 11.31 7.69 26.38
N ARG A 222 10.53 6.62 26.47
CA ARG A 222 11.02 5.23 26.36
C ARG A 222 11.56 4.89 24.98
N LEU A 223 10.89 5.39 23.93
CA LEU A 223 11.27 5.11 22.53
C LEU A 223 12.23 6.15 21.93
N ARG A 224 12.70 7.12 22.72
CA ARG A 224 13.53 8.22 22.21
C ARG A 224 14.70 7.72 21.36
N ASP A 225 15.52 6.83 21.91
CA ASP A 225 16.75 6.37 21.26
C ASP A 225 16.47 5.64 19.96
N ARG A 226 15.33 4.94 19.86
CA ARG A 226 14.90 4.24 18.66
C ARG A 226 14.32 5.21 17.63
N LEU A 227 13.55 6.20 18.06
CA LEU A 227 12.97 7.20 17.17
C LEU A 227 13.99 8.22 16.66
N ASP A 228 14.98 8.58 17.46
CA ASP A 228 16.02 9.54 17.09
C ASP A 228 17.27 8.86 16.50
N GLY A 229 17.35 7.54 16.64
CA GLY A 229 18.41 6.70 16.09
C GLY A 229 18.29 6.48 14.59
N PRO A 230 19.33 5.83 14.00
CA PRO A 230 19.30 5.45 12.61
C PRO A 230 18.16 4.43 12.37
N ARG A 231 17.66 4.41 11.13
CA ARG A 231 16.72 3.38 10.70
C ARG A 231 17.31 1.99 10.98
N PRO A 232 16.48 0.99 11.35
CA PRO A 232 16.95 -0.38 11.54
C PRO A 232 17.62 -0.88 10.24
N ALA A 233 18.89 -1.32 10.33
CA ALA A 233 19.55 -1.97 9.22
C ALA A 233 18.89 -3.33 8.97
N ASP A 234 18.43 -3.55 7.76
CA ASP A 234 18.11 -4.83 7.09
C ASP A 234 17.64 -6.02 7.96
N ARG A 235 16.58 -5.85 8.73
CA ARG A 235 15.74 -6.98 9.16
C ARG A 235 14.62 -7.30 8.16
N PHE A 236 14.54 -6.58 7.06
CA PHE A 236 13.49 -6.77 6.07
C PHE A 236 14.02 -7.59 4.90
N VAL A 237 13.50 -8.79 4.77
CA VAL A 237 13.58 -9.55 3.51
C VAL A 237 13.01 -8.64 2.43
N GLY A 238 13.80 -8.30 1.43
CA GLY A 238 13.40 -7.42 0.36
C GLY A 238 12.05 -7.86 -0.23
N ILE A 239 11.28 -6.91 -0.71
CA ILE A 239 10.13 -7.23 -1.55
C ILE A 239 10.73 -7.97 -2.74
N ASP A 240 10.64 -9.29 -2.74
CA ASP A 240 10.97 -10.09 -3.91
C ASP A 240 9.81 -9.94 -4.89
N PRO A 241 9.99 -9.23 -6.01
CA PRO A 241 8.94 -9.09 -7.02
C PRO A 241 8.57 -10.42 -7.69
N GLY A 242 9.23 -11.52 -7.32
CA GLY A 242 9.01 -12.86 -7.83
C GLY A 242 8.50 -13.88 -6.80
N ALA A 243 8.13 -13.47 -5.58
CA ALA A 243 7.58 -14.40 -4.60
C ALA A 243 6.23 -14.94 -5.11
N GLU A 244 6.23 -16.19 -5.53
CA GLU A 244 5.01 -16.93 -5.91
C GLU A 244 4.01 -16.90 -4.75
N VAL A 245 2.85 -16.31 -5.01
CA VAL A 245 1.67 -16.46 -4.15
C VAL A 245 1.22 -17.91 -4.26
N VAL A 246 1.62 -18.74 -3.30
CA VAL A 246 1.08 -20.09 -3.14
C VAL A 246 -0.39 -19.94 -2.76
N ALA A 247 -1.24 -20.60 -3.55
CA ALA A 247 -2.70 -20.58 -3.55
C ALA A 247 -3.31 -20.99 -2.20
#